data_a1214cd1dbd98a0e157e6c8b0967d7b3
#
_entry.id   a1214cd1dbd98a0e157e6c8b0967d7b3
#
_cell.length_a   1.000
_cell.length_b   1.000
_cell.length_c   1.000
_cell.angle_alpha   90.00
_cell.angle_beta   90.00
_cell.angle_gamma   90.00
#
_symmetry.space_group_name_H-M   'P 1'
#
loop_
_entity.id
_entity.type
_entity.pdbx_description
1 polymer ?
#
loop_
_entity_poly.entity_id
_entity_poly.type
_entity_poly.pdbx_seq_one_letter_code
_entity_poly.pdbx_strand_id
1 'polypeptide(L)'
;MIQARIQRHANPSGSHTNMKIFYGIQGTGNGHITRGRIMARELHAANFEVTYQFSGRPQDKFFDMHAFNGYQWRQGLTFSTQNGKINHLKTVFQSKPLHFLRDIKQLDLSSYDLVICDYEPVTAWAARRQNKKTIGISHQYAFQYDIPRAGNDPLSETVMRNFAPVSTGIGLHWHHFDQPILPPVIETPIAQQQTQKNKIVVYLPFEDQHHVMAILAPFKAFEFFNYSPEIIPSAHEHIHCKPLSLEGFQSDLADCAGIICNAGFELASESLQLGKKILVKPVHAQMEQVSNALALQTLGYGQMMHTIDAAVIEQWLYATQAVRVTYPNTARYLVQWIKDGMPPIDRSWYQQIWSGVTVSPVACA
;
A
#
# COMPACT_ATOMS: atom_id res chain seq x y z
N MET A 1 46.91 20.14 38.91
CA MET A 1 47.30 19.30 37.78
C MET A 1 46.75 17.89 38.00
N ILE A 2 45.61 17.58 37.43
CA ILE A 2 45.10 16.21 37.31
C ILE A 2 44.47 16.15 35.92
N GLN A 3 45.22 15.56 34.99
CA GLN A 3 44.77 15.25 33.62
C GLN A 3 43.82 14.03 33.68
N ALA A 4 42.53 14.21 33.40
CA ALA A 4 41.64 13.12 33.17
C ALA A 4 41.82 12.61 31.73
N ARG A 5 42.33 11.39 31.60
CA ARG A 5 42.36 10.59 30.36
C ARG A 5 40.96 10.23 29.92
N ILE A 6 40.52 10.79 28.83
CA ILE A 6 39.34 10.29 28.09
C ILE A 6 39.79 9.07 27.31
N GLN A 7 39.47 7.89 27.79
CA GLN A 7 39.57 6.65 27.02
C GLN A 7 38.46 6.66 25.98
N ARG A 8 38.82 6.85 24.71
CA ARG A 8 37.97 6.50 23.58
C ARG A 8 37.90 4.98 23.53
N HIS A 9 36.75 4.41 23.85
CA HIS A 9 36.48 3.02 23.50
C HIS A 9 36.38 2.92 21.98
N ALA A 10 37.41 2.36 21.35
CA ALA A 10 37.35 1.89 20.01
C ALA A 10 36.34 0.74 19.94
N ASN A 11 35.32 0.92 19.13
CA ASN A 11 34.37 -0.15 18.82
C ASN A 11 35.14 -1.27 18.07
N PRO A 12 35.12 -2.53 18.54
CA PRO A 12 35.74 -3.60 17.80
C PRO A 12 34.93 -3.82 16.52
N SER A 13 35.62 -3.99 15.40
CA SER A 13 35.09 -4.45 14.11
C SER A 13 34.17 -5.65 14.30
N GLY A 14 32.86 -5.38 14.47
CA GLY A 14 31.85 -6.42 14.56
C GLY A 14 31.75 -7.12 13.23
N SER A 15 31.95 -8.41 13.23
CA SER A 15 31.56 -9.34 12.17
C SER A 15 30.13 -8.98 11.74
N HIS A 16 29.93 -8.61 10.47
CA HIS A 16 28.62 -8.46 9.86
C HIS A 16 27.97 -9.85 9.84
N THR A 17 27.37 -10.27 10.95
CA THR A 17 26.44 -11.38 10.95
C THR A 17 25.26 -10.96 10.09
N ASN A 18 25.08 -11.66 8.99
CA ASN A 18 24.02 -11.40 8.03
C ASN A 18 22.68 -11.57 8.76
N MET A 19 22.03 -10.48 9.16
CA MET A 19 20.75 -10.50 9.86
C MET A 19 19.72 -11.25 9.01
N LYS A 20 19.09 -12.27 9.59
CA LYS A 20 18.03 -13.06 8.94
C LYS A 20 16.67 -12.46 9.23
N ILE A 21 15.99 -12.04 8.19
CA ILE A 21 14.68 -11.37 8.26
C ILE A 21 13.61 -12.31 7.71
N PHE A 22 12.53 -12.47 8.45
CA PHE A 22 11.29 -13.03 7.92
C PHE A 22 10.32 -11.90 7.61
N TYR A 23 9.82 -11.82 6.38
CA TYR A 23 8.94 -10.75 5.93
C TYR A 23 7.60 -11.31 5.42
N GLY A 24 6.55 -11.16 6.24
CA GLY A 24 5.19 -11.52 5.89
C GLY A 24 4.46 -10.37 5.21
N ILE A 25 3.85 -10.63 4.06
CA ILE A 25 3.18 -9.64 3.22
C ILE A 25 1.76 -10.10 2.90
N GLN A 26 0.77 -9.26 3.18
CA GLN A 26 -0.62 -9.53 2.86
C GLN A 26 -0.84 -9.49 1.34
N GLY A 27 -1.40 -10.57 0.80
CA GLY A 27 -1.60 -10.73 -0.64
C GLY A 27 -3.00 -10.37 -1.13
N THR A 28 -3.93 -9.98 -0.27
CA THR A 28 -5.31 -9.70 -0.69
C THR A 28 -5.38 -8.54 -1.68
N GLY A 29 -4.59 -7.49 -1.48
CA GLY A 29 -4.48 -6.32 -2.36
C GLY A 29 -3.12 -6.24 -3.06
N ASN A 30 -3.08 -5.70 -4.29
CA ASN A 30 -1.83 -5.51 -5.02
C ASN A 30 -0.92 -4.45 -4.37
N GLY A 31 -1.47 -3.50 -3.61
CA GLY A 31 -0.70 -2.45 -2.94
C GLY A 31 0.34 -2.98 -1.95
N HIS A 32 0.00 -3.98 -1.14
CA HIS A 32 0.98 -4.63 -0.24
C HIS A 32 2.12 -5.29 -1.02
N ILE A 33 1.81 -5.94 -2.16
CA ILE A 33 2.81 -6.59 -3.01
C ILE A 33 3.73 -5.53 -3.64
N THR A 34 3.18 -4.42 -4.12
CA THR A 34 3.96 -3.30 -4.68
C THR A 34 4.91 -2.73 -3.64
N ARG A 35 4.42 -2.40 -2.44
CA ARG A 35 5.25 -1.96 -1.31
C ARG A 35 6.31 -3.00 -0.94
N GLY A 36 5.91 -4.27 -0.90
CA GLY A 36 6.81 -5.39 -0.63
C GLY A 36 7.98 -5.48 -1.60
N ARG A 37 7.75 -5.23 -2.92
CA ARG A 37 8.82 -5.21 -3.94
C ARG A 37 9.84 -4.10 -3.68
N ILE A 38 9.36 -2.91 -3.29
CA ILE A 38 10.22 -1.76 -3.00
C ILE A 38 11.07 -2.05 -1.76
N MET A 39 10.44 -2.54 -0.69
CA MET A 39 11.14 -2.94 0.53
C MET A 39 12.14 -4.07 0.25
N ALA A 40 11.77 -5.08 -0.55
CA ALA A 40 12.65 -6.19 -0.91
C ALA A 40 13.92 -5.70 -1.60
N ARG A 41 13.80 -4.78 -2.56
CA ARG A 41 14.94 -4.19 -3.26
C ARG A 41 15.89 -3.48 -2.29
N GLU A 42 15.38 -2.65 -1.38
CA GLU A 42 16.22 -1.92 -0.42
C GLU A 42 16.85 -2.86 0.62
N LEU A 43 16.12 -3.90 1.07
CA LEU A 43 16.65 -4.92 1.98
C LEU A 43 17.77 -5.74 1.32
N HIS A 44 17.61 -6.15 0.06
CA HIS A 44 18.66 -6.84 -0.71
C HIS A 44 19.86 -5.95 -0.95
N ALA A 45 19.65 -4.66 -1.29
CA ALA A 45 20.74 -3.68 -1.46
C ALA A 45 21.54 -3.45 -0.16
N ALA A 46 20.90 -3.64 0.99
CA ALA A 46 21.54 -3.59 2.31
C ALA A 46 22.21 -4.91 2.73
N ASN A 47 22.17 -5.94 1.87
CA ASN A 47 22.70 -7.30 2.09
C ASN A 47 22.03 -8.07 3.24
N PHE A 48 20.73 -7.87 3.48
CA PHE A 48 19.97 -8.71 4.39
C PHE A 48 19.57 -10.04 3.74
N GLU A 49 19.59 -11.12 4.52
CA GLU A 49 19.01 -12.41 4.14
C GLU A 49 17.51 -12.38 4.47
N VAL A 50 16.64 -12.39 3.45
CA VAL A 50 15.21 -12.23 3.64
C VAL A 50 14.44 -13.44 3.11
N THR A 51 13.58 -14.00 3.97
CA THR A 51 12.57 -14.99 3.58
C THR A 51 11.22 -14.30 3.50
N TYR A 52 10.55 -14.41 2.35
CA TYR A 52 9.24 -13.80 2.12
C TYR A 52 8.12 -14.81 2.29
N GLN A 53 7.00 -14.37 2.88
CA GLN A 53 5.76 -15.12 2.94
C GLN A 53 4.60 -14.26 2.49
N PHE A 54 3.72 -14.86 1.69
CA PHE A 54 2.46 -14.24 1.26
C PHE A 54 1.27 -15.07 1.70
N SER A 55 0.17 -14.39 2.06
CA SER A 55 -1.11 -15.03 2.35
C SER A 55 -2.29 -14.18 1.89
N GLY A 56 -3.52 -14.71 2.01
CA GLY A 56 -4.75 -13.96 1.76
C GLY A 56 -5.27 -14.03 0.32
N ARG A 57 -4.58 -14.73 -0.58
CA ARG A 57 -4.96 -14.93 -1.98
C ARG A 57 -4.49 -16.33 -2.44
N PRO A 58 -5.18 -17.01 -3.36
CA PRO A 58 -4.69 -18.24 -3.99
C PRO A 58 -3.34 -18.02 -4.67
N GLN A 59 -2.45 -19.01 -4.57
CA GLN A 59 -1.06 -18.88 -5.06
C GLN A 59 -0.98 -18.60 -6.57
N ASP A 60 -1.88 -19.20 -7.36
CA ASP A 60 -1.99 -19.01 -8.81
C ASP A 60 -2.48 -17.63 -9.26
N LYS A 61 -2.91 -16.79 -8.30
CA LYS A 61 -3.36 -15.42 -8.55
C LYS A 61 -2.29 -14.36 -8.28
N PHE A 62 -1.09 -14.76 -7.84
CA PHE A 62 0.04 -13.85 -7.76
C PHE A 62 0.72 -13.70 -9.12
N PHE A 63 1.17 -12.49 -9.43
CA PHE A 63 1.88 -12.17 -10.67
C PHE A 63 3.08 -11.26 -10.39
N ASP A 64 4.08 -11.27 -11.27
CA ASP A 64 5.30 -10.46 -11.17
C ASP A 64 6.03 -10.62 -9.82
N MET A 65 6.18 -11.87 -9.35
CA MET A 65 6.73 -12.20 -8.03
C MET A 65 8.25 -12.40 -8.01
N HIS A 66 8.95 -12.19 -9.11
CA HIS A 66 10.39 -12.44 -9.25
C HIS A 66 11.28 -11.62 -8.29
N ALA A 67 10.82 -10.44 -7.85
CA ALA A 67 11.55 -9.61 -6.88
C ALA A 67 11.77 -10.27 -5.51
N PHE A 68 11.04 -11.35 -5.22
CA PHE A 68 11.07 -12.02 -3.91
C PHE A 68 11.97 -13.28 -3.90
N ASN A 69 12.65 -13.61 -5.00
CA ASN A 69 13.61 -14.73 -5.11
C ASN A 69 13.09 -16.08 -4.57
N GLY A 70 11.85 -16.40 -4.83
CA GLY A 70 11.10 -17.46 -4.18
C GLY A 70 10.44 -16.98 -2.89
N TYR A 71 9.23 -17.42 -2.67
CA TYR A 71 8.44 -17.04 -1.49
C TYR A 71 7.66 -18.24 -0.96
N GLN A 72 7.37 -18.21 0.33
CA GLN A 72 6.44 -19.13 0.97
C GLN A 72 5.01 -18.63 0.76
N TRP A 73 4.08 -19.56 0.62
CA TRP A 73 2.66 -19.26 0.53
C TRP A 73 1.87 -19.96 1.63
N ARG A 74 0.90 -19.24 2.18
CA ARG A 74 -0.11 -19.78 3.09
C ARG A 74 -1.47 -19.22 2.73
N GLN A 75 -2.53 -19.92 3.14
CA GLN A 75 -3.89 -19.45 2.83
C GLN A 75 -4.20 -18.13 3.55
N GLY A 76 -3.87 -18.01 4.83
CA GLY A 76 -4.13 -16.83 5.64
C GLY A 76 -5.62 -16.47 5.75
N LEU A 77 -5.87 -15.18 6.02
CA LEU A 77 -7.20 -14.60 6.06
C LEU A 77 -7.38 -13.60 4.91
N THR A 78 -8.59 -13.55 4.36
CA THR A 78 -8.96 -12.58 3.32
C THR A 78 -10.38 -12.10 3.53
N PHE A 79 -10.70 -10.91 3.02
CA PHE A 79 -12.05 -10.38 2.99
C PHE A 79 -12.68 -10.67 1.63
N SER A 80 -13.91 -11.18 1.63
CA SER A 80 -14.67 -11.39 0.39
C SER A 80 -15.43 -10.11 0.06
N THR A 81 -15.16 -9.56 -1.12
CA THR A 81 -15.89 -8.42 -1.68
C THR A 81 -16.72 -8.88 -2.88
N GLN A 82 -17.91 -8.34 -3.02
CA GLN A 82 -18.79 -8.60 -4.16
C GLN A 82 -19.57 -7.32 -4.50
N ASN A 83 -19.53 -6.89 -5.77
CA ASN A 83 -20.22 -5.69 -6.27
C ASN A 83 -19.93 -4.44 -5.40
N GLY A 84 -18.65 -4.17 -5.14
CA GLY A 84 -18.24 -3.01 -4.37
C GLY A 84 -18.60 -3.01 -2.88
N LYS A 85 -18.98 -4.17 -2.30
CA LYS A 85 -19.35 -4.32 -0.88
C LYS A 85 -18.62 -5.49 -0.23
N ILE A 86 -18.27 -5.36 1.06
CA ILE A 86 -17.76 -6.49 1.85
C ILE A 86 -18.91 -7.44 2.16
N ASN A 87 -18.71 -8.72 1.87
CA ASN A 87 -19.64 -9.78 2.27
C ASN A 87 -19.12 -10.47 3.55
N HIS A 88 -19.58 -9.98 4.70
CA HIS A 88 -19.16 -10.48 6.01
C HIS A 88 -19.40 -11.99 6.20
N LEU A 89 -20.56 -12.50 5.73
CA LEU A 89 -20.88 -13.93 5.83
C LEU A 89 -19.94 -14.79 4.98
N LYS A 90 -19.71 -14.42 3.70
CA LYS A 90 -18.76 -15.13 2.86
C LYS A 90 -17.33 -15.03 3.41
N THR A 91 -16.94 -13.89 3.97
CA THR A 91 -15.63 -13.72 4.62
C THR A 91 -15.43 -14.72 5.74
N VAL A 92 -16.39 -14.88 6.63
CA VAL A 92 -16.31 -15.85 7.75
C VAL A 92 -16.28 -17.30 7.25
N PHE A 93 -17.12 -17.66 6.27
CA PHE A 93 -17.14 -19.04 5.74
C PHE A 93 -15.90 -19.38 4.89
N GLN A 94 -15.33 -18.41 4.18
CA GLN A 94 -14.13 -18.63 3.35
C GLN A 94 -12.82 -18.56 4.15
N SER A 95 -12.81 -17.94 5.33
CA SER A 95 -11.58 -17.73 6.12
C SER A 95 -10.95 -19.01 6.69
N LYS A 96 -11.68 -20.16 6.69
CA LYS A 96 -11.20 -21.45 7.19
C LYS A 96 -10.36 -21.33 8.48
N PRO A 97 -10.97 -20.98 9.62
CA PRO A 97 -10.25 -20.58 10.84
C PRO A 97 -9.31 -21.69 11.36
N LEU A 98 -9.65 -22.97 11.14
CA LEU A 98 -8.80 -24.09 11.52
C LEU A 98 -7.49 -24.14 10.70
N HIS A 99 -7.55 -23.80 9.41
CA HIS A 99 -6.34 -23.69 8.58
C HIS A 99 -5.47 -22.52 9.01
N PHE A 100 -6.07 -21.37 9.29
CA PHE A 100 -5.34 -20.23 9.83
C PHE A 100 -4.60 -20.54 11.13
N LEU A 101 -5.28 -21.19 12.08
CA LEU A 101 -4.65 -21.64 13.33
C LEU A 101 -3.54 -22.68 13.12
N ARG A 102 -3.72 -23.57 12.13
CA ARG A 102 -2.68 -24.52 11.75
C ARG A 102 -1.48 -23.80 11.14
N ASP A 103 -1.69 -22.85 10.23
CA ASP A 103 -0.64 -22.06 9.60
C ASP A 103 0.20 -21.31 10.65
N ILE A 104 -0.45 -20.67 11.64
CA ILE A 104 0.21 -20.00 12.78
C ILE A 104 1.06 -20.99 13.59
N LYS A 105 0.53 -22.19 13.84
CA LYS A 105 1.25 -23.19 14.65
C LYS A 105 2.47 -23.78 13.91
N GLN A 106 2.37 -23.94 12.60
CA GLN A 106 3.41 -24.54 11.77
C GLN A 106 4.50 -23.56 11.34
N LEU A 107 4.25 -22.25 11.41
CA LEU A 107 5.25 -21.26 11.06
C LEU A 107 6.26 -21.14 12.19
N ASP A 108 7.48 -21.64 11.94
CA ASP A 108 8.62 -21.49 12.85
C ASP A 108 9.43 -20.25 12.47
N LEU A 109 9.55 -19.33 13.41
CA LEU A 109 10.30 -18.08 13.29
C LEU A 109 11.57 -18.08 14.15
N SER A 110 11.94 -19.21 14.78
CA SER A 110 13.04 -19.30 15.74
C SER A 110 14.38 -18.88 15.16
N SER A 111 14.64 -19.21 13.89
CA SER A 111 15.90 -18.96 13.19
C SER A 111 16.06 -17.53 12.64
N TYR A 112 15.05 -16.68 12.78
CA TYR A 112 15.09 -15.30 12.27
C TYR A 112 15.40 -14.32 13.39
N ASP A 113 16.25 -13.33 13.08
CA ASP A 113 16.64 -12.26 14.01
C ASP A 113 15.55 -11.18 14.10
N LEU A 114 14.86 -10.90 12.98
CA LEU A 114 13.81 -9.91 12.87
C LEU A 114 12.63 -10.46 12.06
N VAL A 115 11.42 -10.09 12.49
CA VAL A 115 10.18 -10.31 11.73
C VAL A 115 9.63 -8.96 11.27
N ILE A 116 9.46 -8.80 9.96
CA ILE A 116 8.73 -7.67 9.36
C ILE A 116 7.35 -8.17 8.92
N CYS A 117 6.34 -7.35 9.15
CA CYS A 117 4.96 -7.68 8.83
C CYS A 117 4.31 -6.54 8.06
N ASP A 118 3.93 -6.77 6.81
CA ASP A 118 3.07 -5.88 6.04
C ASP A 118 1.62 -6.37 6.15
N TYR A 119 1.06 -6.15 7.33
CA TYR A 119 -0.32 -6.46 7.69
C TYR A 119 -0.74 -7.92 7.41
N GLU A 120 0.21 -8.86 7.46
CA GLU A 120 0.01 -10.28 7.17
C GLU A 120 -0.30 -11.06 8.46
N PRO A 121 -1.52 -11.61 8.61
CA PRO A 121 -1.99 -12.10 9.91
C PRO A 121 -1.31 -13.39 10.36
N VAL A 122 -0.89 -14.30 9.46
CA VAL A 122 -0.22 -15.56 9.88
C VAL A 122 1.12 -15.25 10.51
N THR A 123 1.94 -14.41 9.87
CA THR A 123 3.24 -13.96 10.41
C THR A 123 3.08 -13.24 11.74
N ALA A 124 2.14 -12.27 11.81
CA ALA A 124 1.92 -11.48 13.00
C ALA A 124 1.53 -12.35 14.21
N TRP A 125 0.56 -13.25 14.04
CA TRP A 125 0.13 -14.14 15.12
C TRP A 125 1.14 -15.22 15.46
N ALA A 126 1.91 -15.75 14.49
CA ALA A 126 3.00 -16.69 14.74
C ALA A 126 4.13 -16.04 15.53
N ALA A 127 4.52 -14.81 15.18
CA ALA A 127 5.53 -14.03 15.90
C ALA A 127 5.08 -13.71 17.32
N ARG A 128 3.83 -13.27 17.52
CA ARG A 128 3.26 -13.05 18.86
C ARG A 128 3.28 -14.32 19.71
N ARG A 129 2.90 -15.47 19.14
CA ARG A 129 2.92 -16.77 19.84
C ARG A 129 4.33 -17.17 20.27
N GLN A 130 5.34 -16.84 19.48
CA GLN A 130 6.75 -17.19 19.73
C GLN A 130 7.52 -16.07 20.46
N ASN A 131 6.84 -15.00 20.91
CA ASN A 131 7.45 -13.83 21.55
C ASN A 131 8.57 -13.19 20.70
N LYS A 132 8.45 -13.24 19.37
CA LYS A 132 9.40 -12.61 18.45
C LYS A 132 9.12 -11.11 18.32
N LYS A 133 10.20 -10.31 18.35
CA LYS A 133 10.12 -8.88 18.04
C LYS A 133 9.64 -8.73 16.59
N THR A 134 8.56 -7.98 16.39
CA THR A 134 7.93 -7.81 15.07
C THR A 134 7.72 -6.33 14.77
N ILE A 135 8.18 -5.91 13.60
CA ILE A 135 7.94 -4.56 13.09
C ILE A 135 6.86 -4.63 12.03
N GLY A 136 5.74 -3.94 12.26
CA GLY A 136 4.70 -3.75 11.27
C GLY A 136 5.00 -2.51 10.43
N ILE A 137 4.97 -2.63 9.10
CA ILE A 137 5.15 -1.51 8.17
C ILE A 137 3.98 -1.55 7.19
N SER A 138 2.99 -0.70 7.40
CA SER A 138 1.80 -0.69 6.55
C SER A 138 0.95 0.57 6.78
N HIS A 139 0.13 0.93 5.80
CA HIS A 139 -0.87 1.99 5.95
C HIS A 139 -1.85 1.70 7.09
N GLN A 140 -2.26 0.44 7.27
CA GLN A 140 -3.23 0.05 8.30
C GLN A 140 -2.74 0.36 9.72
N TYR A 141 -1.44 0.40 9.97
CA TYR A 141 -0.91 0.80 11.28
C TYR A 141 -1.03 2.31 11.55
N ALA A 142 -1.31 3.14 10.53
CA ALA A 142 -1.62 4.55 10.74
C ALA A 142 -2.96 4.75 11.47
N PHE A 143 -3.89 3.80 11.36
CA PHE A 143 -5.20 3.86 12.03
C PHE A 143 -5.14 3.71 13.57
N GLN A 144 -3.98 3.46 14.14
CA GLN A 144 -3.81 3.55 15.60
C GLN A 144 -3.66 5.01 16.09
N TYR A 145 -3.50 5.97 15.19
CA TYR A 145 -3.31 7.38 15.47
C TYR A 145 -4.55 8.21 15.08
N ASP A 146 -4.55 9.48 15.46
CA ASP A 146 -5.61 10.43 15.12
C ASP A 146 -5.42 10.96 13.69
N ILE A 147 -6.03 10.25 12.74
CA ILE A 147 -6.04 10.57 11.31
C ILE A 147 -7.49 10.67 10.82
N PRO A 148 -7.76 11.28 9.66
CA PRO A 148 -9.11 11.30 9.08
C PRO A 148 -9.70 9.89 8.98
N ARG A 149 -10.83 9.66 9.63
CA ARG A 149 -11.56 8.39 9.62
C ARG A 149 -13.00 8.63 9.25
N ALA A 150 -13.54 7.75 8.44
CA ALA A 150 -14.94 7.74 8.10
C ALA A 150 -15.62 6.54 8.76
N GLY A 151 -16.74 6.83 9.40
CA GLY A 151 -17.54 5.84 10.11
C GLY A 151 -16.99 5.53 11.50
N ASN A 152 -17.90 5.42 12.46
CA ASN A 152 -17.61 4.91 13.80
C ASN A 152 -18.16 3.49 13.87
N ASP A 153 -17.41 2.53 13.37
CA ASP A 153 -17.72 1.11 13.50
C ASP A 153 -16.72 0.43 14.44
N PRO A 154 -17.05 0.31 15.75
CA PRO A 154 -16.14 -0.30 16.74
C PRO A 154 -15.73 -1.73 16.39
N LEU A 155 -16.57 -2.47 15.65
CA LEU A 155 -16.25 -3.83 15.22
C LEU A 155 -15.14 -3.80 14.16
N SER A 156 -15.27 -2.99 13.12
CA SER A 156 -14.25 -2.82 12.08
C SER A 156 -12.93 -2.31 12.67
N GLU A 157 -12.97 -1.39 13.61
CA GLU A 157 -11.76 -0.91 14.32
C GLU A 157 -11.09 -2.04 15.11
N THR A 158 -11.87 -2.84 15.84
CA THR A 158 -11.36 -3.97 16.60
C THR A 158 -10.74 -5.02 15.68
N VAL A 159 -11.39 -5.32 14.56
CA VAL A 159 -10.87 -6.25 13.55
C VAL A 159 -9.57 -5.69 12.97
N MET A 160 -9.54 -4.43 12.56
CA MET A 160 -8.34 -3.81 11.99
C MET A 160 -7.16 -3.84 12.97
N ARG A 161 -7.38 -3.51 14.24
CA ARG A 161 -6.35 -3.51 15.29
C ARG A 161 -5.78 -4.90 15.58
N ASN A 162 -6.61 -5.94 15.50
CA ASN A 162 -6.24 -7.31 15.88
C ASN A 162 -5.95 -8.22 14.68
N PHE A 163 -6.13 -7.74 13.45
CA PHE A 163 -5.91 -8.55 12.25
C PHE A 163 -4.45 -9.03 12.15
N ALA A 164 -3.50 -8.13 12.28
CA ALA A 164 -2.08 -8.42 12.23
C ALA A 164 -1.33 -7.69 13.37
N PRO A 165 -1.40 -8.22 14.62
CA PRO A 165 -0.80 -7.57 15.78
C PRO A 165 0.72 -7.67 15.73
N VAL A 166 1.41 -6.55 15.98
CA VAL A 166 2.88 -6.43 15.97
C VAL A 166 3.39 -5.78 17.25
N SER A 167 4.70 -5.93 17.53
CA SER A 167 5.33 -5.28 18.70
C SER A 167 5.48 -3.78 18.51
N THR A 168 5.81 -3.37 17.28
CA THR A 168 5.97 -1.97 16.89
C THR A 168 5.32 -1.77 15.53
N GLY A 169 4.27 -0.95 15.45
CA GLY A 169 3.59 -0.62 14.20
C GLY A 169 4.06 0.73 13.67
N ILE A 170 4.59 0.75 12.45
CA ILE A 170 4.96 1.95 11.71
C ILE A 170 3.86 2.21 10.69
N GLY A 171 3.05 3.24 10.93
CA GLY A 171 1.98 3.68 10.05
C GLY A 171 2.54 4.46 8.86
N LEU A 172 1.93 4.27 7.68
CA LEU A 172 2.23 5.01 6.45
C LEU A 172 1.01 5.85 6.06
N HIS A 173 1.21 7.13 5.69
CA HIS A 173 0.12 7.97 5.22
C HIS A 173 0.63 9.09 4.30
N TRP A 174 -0.28 9.77 3.60
CA TRP A 174 0.01 10.90 2.70
C TRP A 174 0.36 12.20 3.45
N HIS A 175 0.02 12.27 4.73
CA HIS A 175 0.32 13.38 5.63
C HIS A 175 0.51 12.82 7.05
N HIS A 176 1.34 13.49 7.87
CA HIS A 176 1.60 13.02 9.23
C HIS A 176 0.50 13.34 10.25
N PHE A 177 -0.37 14.33 10.00
CA PHE A 177 -1.42 14.77 10.93
C PHE A 177 -0.90 15.01 12.36
N ASP A 178 0.34 15.50 12.49
CA ASP A 178 1.08 15.66 13.76
C ASP A 178 1.27 14.35 14.57
N GLN A 179 1.12 13.22 13.92
CA GLN A 179 1.29 11.87 14.47
C GLN A 179 2.61 11.24 14.01
N PRO A 180 3.13 10.22 14.74
CA PRO A 180 4.34 9.51 14.35
C PRO A 180 4.05 8.52 13.21
N ILE A 181 3.78 9.04 12.03
CA ILE A 181 3.43 8.34 10.80
C ILE A 181 4.47 8.70 9.74
N LEU A 182 4.82 7.75 8.88
CA LEU A 182 5.77 7.96 7.78
C LEU A 182 5.06 8.24 6.46
N PRO A 183 5.77 8.88 5.50
CA PRO A 183 5.32 8.95 4.12
C PRO A 183 5.12 7.57 3.50
N PRO A 184 4.39 7.46 2.37
CA PRO A 184 4.22 6.20 1.65
C PRO A 184 5.55 5.56 1.24
N VAL A 185 5.57 4.24 1.18
CA VAL A 185 6.66 3.46 0.57
C VAL A 185 6.28 3.19 -0.88
N ILE A 186 6.73 4.02 -1.77
CA ILE A 186 6.46 3.95 -3.21
C ILE A 186 7.76 4.01 -4.01
N GLU A 187 7.68 3.67 -5.29
CA GLU A 187 8.83 3.78 -6.20
C GLU A 187 9.34 5.22 -6.28
N THR A 188 10.64 5.42 -6.11
CA THR A 188 11.29 6.72 -6.20
C THR A 188 12.67 6.60 -6.85
N PRO A 189 13.01 7.39 -7.86
CA PRO A 189 12.10 8.24 -8.62
C PRO A 189 11.18 7.42 -9.53
N ILE A 190 9.93 7.87 -9.70
CA ILE A 190 9.08 7.31 -10.75
C ILE A 190 9.44 8.00 -12.08
N ALA A 191 9.63 7.20 -13.12
CA ALA A 191 9.89 7.73 -14.46
C ALA A 191 8.69 8.58 -14.94
N GLN A 192 8.94 9.87 -15.16
CA GLN A 192 7.93 10.76 -15.70
C GLN A 192 7.92 10.64 -17.23
N GLN A 193 6.73 10.54 -17.80
CA GLN A 193 6.50 10.57 -19.24
C GLN A 193 5.66 11.80 -19.58
N GLN A 194 5.64 12.17 -20.87
CA GLN A 194 4.80 13.24 -21.35
C GLN A 194 3.33 12.86 -21.16
N THR A 195 2.60 13.68 -20.40
CA THR A 195 1.19 13.41 -20.10
C THR A 195 0.32 13.54 -21.34
N GLN A 196 -0.46 12.51 -21.65
CA GLN A 196 -1.51 12.52 -22.64
C GLN A 196 -2.79 13.05 -22.01
N LYS A 197 -3.23 14.24 -22.41
CA LYS A 197 -4.30 15.02 -21.74
C LYS A 197 -5.66 14.32 -21.69
N ASN A 198 -5.96 13.50 -22.67
CA ASN A 198 -7.22 12.76 -22.77
C ASN A 198 -7.12 11.32 -22.27
N LYS A 199 -5.95 10.85 -21.82
CA LYS A 199 -5.76 9.48 -21.33
C LYS A 199 -6.10 9.37 -19.86
N ILE A 200 -7.02 8.46 -19.53
CA ILE A 200 -7.49 8.19 -18.16
C ILE A 200 -7.29 6.72 -17.87
N VAL A 201 -6.61 6.41 -16.77
CA VAL A 201 -6.53 5.05 -16.26
C VAL A 201 -7.72 4.77 -15.35
N VAL A 202 -8.37 3.63 -15.53
CA VAL A 202 -9.50 3.18 -14.72
C VAL A 202 -9.12 1.87 -14.03
N TYR A 203 -9.22 1.84 -12.71
CA TYR A 203 -8.95 0.65 -11.91
C TYR A 203 -9.98 0.48 -10.79
N LEU A 204 -11.10 -0.14 -11.14
CA LEU A 204 -12.24 -0.39 -10.27
C LEU A 204 -12.54 -1.90 -10.18
N PRO A 205 -11.59 -2.74 -9.70
CA PRO A 205 -11.68 -4.20 -9.78
C PRO A 205 -12.80 -4.79 -8.91
N PHE A 206 -13.37 -4.01 -7.99
CA PHE A 206 -14.45 -4.46 -7.12
C PHE A 206 -15.84 -4.08 -7.64
N GLU A 207 -15.91 -3.34 -8.74
CA GLU A 207 -17.15 -2.85 -9.33
C GLU A 207 -17.60 -3.73 -10.52
N ASP A 208 -18.87 -3.63 -10.89
CA ASP A 208 -19.41 -4.25 -12.11
C ASP A 208 -18.81 -3.57 -13.35
N GLN A 209 -18.02 -4.29 -14.11
CA GLN A 209 -17.29 -3.75 -15.26
C GLN A 209 -18.21 -3.34 -16.41
N HIS A 210 -19.37 -4.00 -16.60
CA HIS A 210 -20.36 -3.57 -17.59
C HIS A 210 -20.95 -2.22 -17.20
N HIS A 211 -21.25 -2.02 -15.92
CA HIS A 211 -21.74 -0.74 -15.41
C HIS A 211 -20.67 0.34 -15.54
N VAL A 212 -19.41 0.06 -15.19
CA VAL A 212 -18.29 1.00 -15.36
C VAL A 212 -18.20 1.47 -16.81
N MET A 213 -18.16 0.54 -17.77
CA MET A 213 -18.07 0.88 -19.20
C MET A 213 -19.28 1.66 -19.71
N ALA A 214 -20.49 1.30 -19.27
CA ALA A 214 -21.70 2.00 -19.66
C ALA A 214 -21.70 3.48 -19.21
N ILE A 215 -21.19 3.76 -18.00
CA ILE A 215 -21.04 5.12 -17.48
C ILE A 215 -19.95 5.91 -18.22
N LEU A 216 -18.86 5.26 -18.66
CA LEU A 216 -17.77 5.91 -19.40
C LEU A 216 -18.08 6.13 -20.89
N ALA A 217 -19.00 5.37 -21.46
CA ALA A 217 -19.34 5.36 -22.89
C ALA A 217 -19.68 6.73 -23.51
N PRO A 218 -20.34 7.68 -22.81
CA PRO A 218 -20.64 9.00 -23.36
C PRO A 218 -19.42 9.90 -23.56
N PHE A 219 -18.29 9.68 -22.85
CA PHE A 219 -17.14 10.59 -22.79
C PHE A 219 -16.12 10.33 -23.89
N LYS A 220 -16.55 10.39 -25.15
CA LYS A 220 -15.75 10.06 -26.35
C LYS A 220 -14.54 10.95 -26.61
N ALA A 221 -14.41 12.08 -25.90
CA ALA A 221 -13.23 12.95 -25.97
C ALA A 221 -12.03 12.41 -25.17
N PHE A 222 -12.23 11.36 -24.38
CA PHE A 222 -11.23 10.74 -23.52
C PHE A 222 -10.99 9.30 -23.92
N GLU A 223 -9.76 8.82 -23.69
CA GLU A 223 -9.33 7.44 -23.86
C GLU A 223 -9.22 6.76 -22.48
N PHE A 224 -10.05 5.76 -22.23
CA PHE A 224 -10.08 5.06 -20.94
C PHE A 224 -9.33 3.74 -21.02
N PHE A 225 -8.30 3.58 -20.20
CA PHE A 225 -7.52 2.36 -20.07
C PHE A 225 -8.02 1.61 -18.82
N ASN A 226 -8.99 0.72 -19.03
CA ASN A 226 -9.69 0.02 -17.95
C ASN A 226 -9.01 -1.30 -17.60
N TYR A 227 -8.38 -1.35 -16.45
CA TYR A 227 -7.71 -2.54 -15.91
C TYR A 227 -8.64 -3.33 -15.00
N SER A 228 -8.81 -4.61 -15.29
CA SER A 228 -9.71 -5.51 -14.55
C SER A 228 -9.12 -6.92 -14.46
N PRO A 229 -9.41 -7.68 -13.36
CA PRO A 229 -9.07 -9.10 -13.26
C PRO A 229 -9.70 -9.98 -14.35
N GLU A 230 -10.90 -9.61 -14.79
CA GLU A 230 -11.59 -10.20 -15.93
C GLU A 230 -11.60 -9.21 -17.09
N ILE A 231 -11.12 -9.66 -18.25
CA ILE A 231 -11.18 -8.85 -19.47
C ILE A 231 -12.56 -9.03 -20.09
N ILE A 232 -13.37 -7.97 -20.00
CA ILE A 232 -14.66 -7.88 -20.68
C ILE A 232 -14.47 -6.97 -21.89
N PRO A 233 -14.66 -7.47 -23.13
CA PRO A 233 -14.51 -6.65 -24.31
C PRO A 233 -15.46 -5.44 -24.30
N SER A 234 -14.94 -4.25 -24.62
CA SER A 234 -15.74 -3.05 -24.79
C SER A 234 -16.33 -2.98 -26.20
N ALA A 235 -17.57 -2.52 -26.32
CA ALA A 235 -18.18 -2.13 -27.58
C ALA A 235 -17.79 -0.70 -28.04
N HIS A 236 -17.02 0.04 -27.21
CA HIS A 236 -16.65 1.43 -27.42
C HIS A 236 -15.15 1.53 -27.72
N GLU A 237 -14.77 2.12 -28.85
CA GLU A 237 -13.38 2.21 -29.32
C GLU A 237 -12.45 2.96 -28.36
N HIS A 238 -12.96 3.98 -27.65
CA HIS A 238 -12.22 4.80 -26.68
C HIS A 238 -12.12 4.16 -25.27
N ILE A 239 -12.62 2.92 -25.06
CA ILE A 239 -12.50 2.18 -23.81
C ILE A 239 -11.67 0.93 -24.05
N HIS A 240 -10.41 0.97 -23.63
CA HIS A 240 -9.42 -0.09 -23.81
C HIS A 240 -9.39 -1.00 -22.57
N CYS A 241 -9.96 -2.20 -22.69
CA CYS A 241 -9.93 -3.18 -21.60
C CYS A 241 -8.59 -3.91 -21.57
N LYS A 242 -7.89 -3.80 -20.44
CA LYS A 242 -6.52 -4.28 -20.24
C LYS A 242 -6.47 -5.36 -19.16
N PRO A 243 -5.64 -6.40 -19.34
CA PRO A 243 -5.34 -7.37 -18.28
C PRO A 243 -4.49 -6.70 -17.19
N LEU A 244 -4.54 -7.28 -15.98
CA LEU A 244 -3.63 -6.85 -14.91
C LEU A 244 -2.19 -7.23 -15.29
N SER A 245 -1.33 -6.22 -15.36
CA SER A 245 0.11 -6.38 -15.54
C SER A 245 0.83 -5.21 -14.86
N LEU A 246 1.96 -5.47 -14.24
CA LEU A 246 2.72 -4.41 -13.56
C LEU A 246 3.27 -3.40 -14.56
N GLU A 247 3.98 -3.88 -15.59
CA GLU A 247 4.64 -3.04 -16.59
C GLU A 247 3.63 -2.22 -17.40
N GLY A 248 2.55 -2.86 -17.90
CA GLY A 248 1.52 -2.18 -18.67
C GLY A 248 0.80 -1.11 -17.85
N PHE A 249 0.45 -1.45 -16.59
CA PHE A 249 -0.21 -0.51 -15.70
C PHE A 249 0.68 0.68 -15.35
N GLN A 250 1.94 0.45 -15.01
CA GLN A 250 2.89 1.52 -14.69
C GLN A 250 3.16 2.43 -15.90
N SER A 251 3.25 1.86 -17.09
CA SER A 251 3.39 2.63 -18.33
C SER A 251 2.19 3.55 -18.56
N ASP A 252 0.97 3.01 -18.47
CA ASP A 252 -0.26 3.79 -18.67
C ASP A 252 -0.47 4.82 -17.55
N LEU A 253 -0.07 4.52 -16.31
CA LEU A 253 -0.13 5.45 -15.19
C LEU A 253 0.87 6.61 -15.38
N ALA A 254 2.07 6.32 -15.90
CA ALA A 254 3.11 7.34 -16.09
C ALA A 254 2.71 8.45 -17.06
N ASP A 255 1.97 8.12 -18.12
CA ASP A 255 1.59 9.08 -19.17
C ASP A 255 0.11 9.53 -19.16
N CYS A 256 -0.74 8.99 -18.26
CA CYS A 256 -2.14 9.42 -18.16
C CYS A 256 -2.30 10.82 -17.55
N ALA A 257 -3.44 11.47 -17.80
CA ALA A 257 -3.83 12.72 -17.17
C ALA A 257 -4.42 12.53 -15.77
N GLY A 258 -5.04 11.38 -15.52
CA GLY A 258 -5.65 11.08 -14.24
C GLY A 258 -6.11 9.65 -14.11
N ILE A 259 -6.55 9.30 -12.90
CA ILE A 259 -7.04 7.97 -12.56
C ILE A 259 -8.43 8.00 -11.94
N ILE A 260 -9.24 7.01 -12.28
CA ILE A 260 -10.50 6.68 -11.59
C ILE A 260 -10.30 5.31 -10.94
N CYS A 261 -10.31 5.25 -9.61
CA CYS A 261 -9.99 3.98 -8.94
C CYS A 261 -10.77 3.79 -7.64
N ASN A 262 -10.71 2.58 -7.07
CA ASN A 262 -11.10 2.41 -5.68
C ASN A 262 -10.06 3.13 -4.78
N ALA A 263 -10.46 3.48 -3.55
CA ALA A 263 -9.65 4.29 -2.65
C ALA A 263 -8.53 3.49 -1.96
N GLY A 264 -7.74 2.76 -2.76
CA GLY A 264 -6.54 2.06 -2.29
C GLY A 264 -5.40 3.02 -2.02
N PHE A 265 -4.62 2.76 -0.97
CA PHE A 265 -3.57 3.67 -0.52
C PHE A 265 -2.39 3.78 -1.51
N GLU A 266 -1.87 2.64 -2.01
CA GLU A 266 -0.65 2.63 -2.84
C GLU A 266 -0.84 3.31 -4.20
N LEU A 267 -1.91 2.98 -4.92
CA LEU A 267 -2.17 3.57 -6.23
C LEU A 267 -2.39 5.10 -6.15
N ALA A 268 -3.09 5.56 -5.10
CA ALA A 268 -3.23 6.99 -4.86
C ALA A 268 -1.88 7.65 -4.54
N SER A 269 -1.01 6.98 -3.77
CA SER A 269 0.34 7.46 -3.46
C SER A 269 1.21 7.62 -4.71
N GLU A 270 1.23 6.61 -5.58
CA GLU A 270 1.95 6.65 -6.86
C GLU A 270 1.39 7.76 -7.78
N SER A 271 0.07 7.91 -7.82
CA SER A 271 -0.60 8.94 -8.61
C SER A 271 -0.29 10.35 -8.12
N LEU A 272 -0.23 10.56 -6.80
CA LEU A 272 0.21 11.82 -6.19
C LEU A 272 1.67 12.14 -6.56
N GLN A 273 2.56 11.15 -6.48
CA GLN A 273 3.96 11.29 -6.87
C GLN A 273 4.10 11.71 -8.34
N LEU A 274 3.26 11.20 -9.22
CA LEU A 274 3.23 11.53 -10.64
C LEU A 274 2.46 12.82 -10.95
N GLY A 275 1.74 13.39 -9.98
CA GLY A 275 0.91 14.59 -10.16
C GLY A 275 -0.32 14.35 -11.04
N LYS A 276 -0.93 13.17 -10.92
CA LYS A 276 -2.14 12.79 -11.67
C LYS A 276 -3.40 13.26 -10.96
N LYS A 277 -4.45 13.62 -11.73
CA LYS A 277 -5.79 13.82 -11.15
C LYS A 277 -6.30 12.52 -10.56
N ILE A 278 -6.91 12.58 -9.39
CA ILE A 278 -7.39 11.40 -8.67
C ILE A 278 -8.89 11.53 -8.40
N LEU A 279 -9.67 10.58 -8.89
CA LEU A 279 -11.07 10.37 -8.52
C LEU A 279 -11.21 8.99 -7.90
N VAL A 280 -11.63 8.93 -6.64
CA VAL A 280 -11.78 7.66 -5.95
C VAL A 280 -13.24 7.31 -5.66
N LYS A 281 -13.56 6.03 -5.83
CA LYS A 281 -14.82 5.42 -5.38
C LYS A 281 -14.47 4.36 -4.32
N PRO A 282 -14.64 4.64 -3.01
CA PRO A 282 -14.35 3.66 -1.99
C PRO A 282 -15.28 2.44 -2.09
N VAL A 283 -14.77 1.27 -1.75
CA VAL A 283 -15.59 0.07 -1.57
C VAL A 283 -16.54 0.30 -0.39
N HIS A 284 -17.82 0.06 -0.63
CA HIS A 284 -18.85 0.32 0.38
C HIS A 284 -18.61 -0.52 1.66
N ALA A 285 -18.75 0.11 2.81
CA ALA A 285 -18.51 -0.48 4.14
C ALA A 285 -17.08 -0.99 4.39
N GLN A 286 -16.10 -0.64 3.57
CA GLN A 286 -14.70 -0.87 3.86
C GLN A 286 -14.10 0.39 4.52
N MET A 287 -13.98 0.36 5.86
CA MET A 287 -13.55 1.48 6.69
C MET A 287 -12.25 2.14 6.19
N GLU A 288 -11.24 1.33 5.82
CA GLU A 288 -9.97 1.83 5.29
C GLU A 288 -10.18 2.69 4.03
N GLN A 289 -10.92 2.17 3.03
CA GLN A 289 -11.09 2.90 1.78
C GLN A 289 -11.96 4.16 1.93
N VAL A 290 -12.98 4.11 2.77
CA VAL A 290 -13.82 5.30 3.03
C VAL A 290 -12.99 6.35 3.76
N SER A 291 -12.13 5.96 4.69
CA SER A 291 -11.19 6.86 5.39
C SER A 291 -10.13 7.43 4.44
N ASN A 292 -9.60 6.62 3.54
CA ASN A 292 -8.66 7.05 2.50
C ASN A 292 -9.28 8.11 1.58
N ALA A 293 -10.51 7.87 1.12
CA ALA A 293 -11.24 8.82 0.29
C ALA A 293 -11.46 10.16 1.02
N LEU A 294 -11.85 10.10 2.31
CA LEU A 294 -11.98 11.27 3.16
C LEU A 294 -10.65 12.02 3.31
N ALA A 295 -9.56 11.30 3.55
CA ALA A 295 -8.23 11.91 3.70
C ALA A 295 -7.76 12.60 2.42
N LEU A 296 -7.94 11.96 1.23
CA LEU A 296 -7.63 12.59 -0.06
C LEU A 296 -8.43 13.88 -0.27
N GLN A 297 -9.71 13.87 0.06
CA GLN A 297 -10.57 15.04 -0.05
C GLN A 297 -10.17 16.14 0.95
N THR A 298 -9.92 15.79 2.20
CA THR A 298 -9.53 16.74 3.27
C THR A 298 -8.20 17.42 2.95
N LEU A 299 -7.23 16.67 2.40
CA LEU A 299 -5.94 17.19 1.98
C LEU A 299 -5.98 17.98 0.66
N GLY A 300 -7.10 17.94 -0.08
CA GLY A 300 -7.18 18.50 -1.42
C GLY A 300 -6.36 17.73 -2.47
N TYR A 301 -6.08 16.45 -2.21
CA TYR A 301 -5.24 15.61 -3.07
C TYR A 301 -6.03 14.81 -4.11
N GLY A 302 -7.35 14.72 -3.96
CA GLY A 302 -8.22 14.01 -4.88
C GLY A 302 -9.69 14.28 -4.58
N GLN A 303 -10.55 13.80 -5.48
CA GLN A 303 -12.00 13.87 -5.33
C GLN A 303 -12.57 12.48 -5.02
N MET A 304 -13.71 12.46 -4.32
CA MET A 304 -14.43 11.25 -3.96
C MET A 304 -15.80 11.23 -4.61
N MET A 305 -16.20 10.05 -5.12
CA MET A 305 -17.59 9.74 -5.46
C MET A 305 -18.07 8.56 -4.61
N HIS A 306 -19.30 8.61 -4.12
CA HIS A 306 -19.89 7.54 -3.29
C HIS A 306 -20.38 6.36 -4.15
N THR A 307 -20.90 6.66 -5.32
CA THR A 307 -21.33 5.72 -6.36
C THR A 307 -20.66 6.10 -7.66
N ILE A 308 -20.60 5.19 -8.63
CA ILE A 308 -20.12 5.52 -9.96
C ILE A 308 -21.16 6.44 -10.60
N ASP A 309 -20.81 7.71 -10.79
CA ASP A 309 -21.73 8.79 -11.20
C ASP A 309 -21.16 9.55 -12.38
N ALA A 310 -21.92 9.57 -13.48
CA ALA A 310 -21.49 10.20 -14.73
C ALA A 310 -21.29 11.72 -14.58
N ALA A 311 -22.12 12.42 -13.78
CA ALA A 311 -21.99 13.86 -13.60
C ALA A 311 -20.72 14.23 -12.80
N VAL A 312 -20.40 13.44 -11.76
CA VAL A 312 -19.16 13.61 -10.99
C VAL A 312 -17.94 13.31 -11.85
N ILE A 313 -17.99 12.25 -12.67
CA ILE A 313 -16.92 11.91 -13.62
C ILE A 313 -16.73 13.03 -14.63
N GLU A 314 -17.81 13.53 -15.22
CA GLU A 314 -17.74 14.63 -16.19
C GLU A 314 -17.07 15.87 -15.59
N GLN A 315 -17.54 16.34 -14.43
CA GLN A 315 -16.94 17.47 -13.74
C GLN A 315 -15.45 17.26 -13.46
N TRP A 316 -15.06 16.07 -13.02
CA TRP A 316 -13.66 15.74 -12.74
C TRP A 316 -12.81 15.65 -14.01
N LEU A 317 -13.32 15.09 -15.11
CA LEU A 317 -12.61 14.99 -16.39
C LEU A 317 -12.15 16.37 -16.88
N TYR A 318 -13.01 17.38 -16.75
CA TYR A 318 -12.73 18.76 -17.19
C TYR A 318 -12.05 19.64 -16.12
N ALA A 319 -11.76 19.09 -14.94
CA ALA A 319 -10.99 19.81 -13.93
C ALA A 319 -9.55 20.06 -14.40
N THR A 320 -9.07 21.29 -14.20
CA THR A 320 -7.79 21.78 -14.74
C THR A 320 -6.63 21.72 -13.74
N GLN A 321 -6.86 21.23 -12.53
CA GLN A 321 -5.85 21.21 -11.48
C GLN A 321 -5.69 19.81 -10.90
N ALA A 322 -4.45 19.45 -10.61
CA ALA A 322 -4.06 18.30 -9.81
C ALA A 322 -3.01 18.73 -8.78
N VAL A 323 -2.68 17.82 -7.86
CA VAL A 323 -1.63 18.04 -6.88
C VAL A 323 -0.54 16.98 -7.08
N ARG A 324 0.70 17.43 -7.10
CA ARG A 324 1.86 16.53 -7.00
C ARG A 324 2.38 16.57 -5.59
N VAL A 325 2.54 15.39 -5.00
CA VAL A 325 3.21 15.22 -3.72
C VAL A 325 4.45 14.38 -3.94
N THR A 326 5.62 14.98 -3.83
CA THR A 326 6.89 14.26 -3.97
C THR A 326 7.32 13.72 -2.61
N TYR A 327 7.44 12.40 -2.51
CA TYR A 327 7.86 11.71 -1.30
C TYR A 327 9.32 11.29 -1.39
N PRO A 328 10.06 11.25 -0.26
CA PRO A 328 11.40 10.67 -0.21
C PRO A 328 11.33 9.13 -0.37
N ASN A 329 12.48 8.49 -0.56
CA ASN A 329 12.56 7.02 -0.51
C ASN A 329 12.40 6.52 0.94
N THR A 330 11.15 6.38 1.39
CA THR A 330 10.80 5.96 2.75
C THR A 330 11.34 4.56 3.06
N ALA A 331 11.37 3.65 2.06
CA ALA A 331 11.93 2.31 2.24
C ALA A 331 13.41 2.35 2.63
N ARG A 332 14.19 3.24 2.00
CA ARG A 332 15.61 3.41 2.32
C ARG A 332 15.83 3.91 3.75
N TYR A 333 15.01 4.83 4.23
CA TYR A 333 15.07 5.28 5.63
C TYR A 333 14.74 4.16 6.60
N LEU A 334 13.72 3.35 6.30
CA LEU A 334 13.33 2.19 7.11
C LEU A 334 14.44 1.14 7.15
N VAL A 335 15.00 0.80 6.00
CA VAL A 335 16.08 -0.21 5.90
C VAL A 335 17.35 0.28 6.58
N GLN A 336 17.69 1.57 6.48
CA GLN A 336 18.82 2.13 7.20
C GLN A 336 18.60 2.09 8.72
N TRP A 337 17.41 2.43 9.19
CA TRP A 337 17.04 2.32 10.60
C TRP A 337 17.13 0.87 11.13
N ILE A 338 16.74 -0.12 10.32
CA ILE A 338 16.93 -1.54 10.65
C ILE A 338 18.42 -1.88 10.75
N LYS A 339 19.22 -1.43 9.78
CA LYS A 339 20.67 -1.65 9.73
C LYS A 339 21.40 -1.04 10.93
N ASP A 340 20.92 0.09 11.43
CA ASP A 340 21.46 0.79 12.60
C ASP A 340 21.01 0.16 13.94
N GLY A 341 20.38 -1.03 13.89
CA GLY A 341 19.94 -1.78 15.08
C GLY A 341 18.62 -1.31 15.66
N MET A 342 17.83 -0.56 14.90
CA MET A 342 16.48 -0.09 15.28
C MET A 342 16.49 0.72 16.59
N PRO A 343 17.24 1.83 16.63
CA PRO A 343 17.22 2.74 17.79
C PRO A 343 15.79 3.21 18.05
N PRO A 344 15.47 3.67 19.28
CA PRO A 344 14.17 4.25 19.58
C PRO A 344 13.82 5.36 18.58
N ILE A 345 12.64 5.26 17.99
CA ILE A 345 12.15 6.26 17.05
C ILE A 345 11.63 7.46 17.85
N ASP A 346 12.18 8.63 17.58
CA ASP A 346 11.77 9.90 18.16
C ASP A 346 11.07 10.81 17.12
N ARG A 347 10.58 11.95 17.61
CA ARG A 347 9.91 12.93 16.74
C ARG A 347 10.85 13.50 15.68
N SER A 348 12.13 13.63 15.97
CA SER A 348 13.12 14.23 15.06
C SER A 348 13.32 13.34 13.82
N TRP A 349 13.33 12.02 14.01
CA TRP A 349 13.43 11.06 12.91
C TRP A 349 12.26 11.15 11.93
N TYR A 350 11.02 11.25 12.42
CA TYR A 350 9.87 11.48 11.57
C TYR A 350 9.95 12.82 10.83
N GLN A 351 10.30 13.89 11.54
CA GLN A 351 10.43 15.23 10.96
C GLN A 351 11.50 15.27 9.86
N GLN A 352 12.61 14.60 10.05
CA GLN A 352 13.67 14.48 9.04
C GLN A 352 13.15 13.85 7.75
N ILE A 353 12.36 12.79 7.84
CA ILE A 353 11.82 12.12 6.66
C ILE A 353 10.75 13.01 5.98
N TRP A 354 9.86 13.62 6.76
CA TRP A 354 8.84 14.52 6.23
C TRP A 354 9.39 15.82 5.66
N SER A 355 10.57 16.28 6.08
CA SER A 355 11.22 17.46 5.47
C SER A 355 11.58 17.26 3.99
N GLY A 356 11.67 16.01 3.53
CA GLY A 356 11.85 15.66 2.12
C GLY A 356 10.56 15.65 1.31
N VAL A 357 9.39 15.86 1.92
CA VAL A 357 8.10 15.89 1.22
C VAL A 357 7.82 17.29 0.68
N THR A 358 7.45 17.37 -0.58
CA THR A 358 7.02 18.64 -1.21
C THR A 358 5.66 18.49 -1.86
N VAL A 359 4.83 19.53 -1.77
CA VAL A 359 3.50 19.59 -2.35
C VAL A 359 3.45 20.75 -3.33
N SER A 360 3.03 20.48 -4.56
CA SER A 360 2.93 21.50 -5.60
C SER A 360 1.67 21.31 -6.46
N PRO A 361 1.01 22.40 -6.88
CA PRO A 361 -0.05 22.32 -7.86
C PRO A 361 0.49 21.91 -9.23
N VAL A 362 -0.30 21.15 -9.98
CA VAL A 362 -0.03 20.77 -11.36
C VAL A 362 -1.18 21.24 -12.22
N ALA A 363 -0.88 22.03 -13.25
CA ALA A 363 -1.88 22.40 -14.24
C ALA A 363 -2.17 21.17 -15.13
N CYS A 364 -3.42 20.77 -15.17
CA CYS A 364 -3.93 19.78 -16.10
C CYS A 364 -4.48 20.59 -17.30
N ALA A 365 -3.71 20.63 -18.34
CA ALA A 365 -4.10 21.40 -19.54
C ALA A 365 -5.09 20.62 -20.41
#